data_0c42c027ec70c9cb220e6a56a176fa00
#
_entry.id   0c42c027ec70c9cb220e6a56a176fa00
#
_cell.length_a   1.000
_cell.length_b   1.000
_cell.length_c   1.000
_cell.angle_alpha   90.00
_cell.angle_beta   90.00
_cell.angle_gamma   90.00
#
_symmetry.space_group_name_H-M   'P 1'
#
loop_
_entity.id
_entity.type
_entity.pdbx_description
1 polymer ?
#
loop_
_entity_poly.entity_id
_entity_poly.type
_entity_poly.pdbx_seq_one_letter_code
_entity_poly.pdbx_strand_id
1 'polypeptide(L)'
;MNQGTVLTAPGRDDVGHRVLVVIGGLPGSGKTTLLRRLLAAGIPDVEGYDSEDVAEGFRRAGVRVPYRLLRPWVHGRHRWRVLRGIASSARVVVLTDPWTRAGWRAVVLRAAARLGRRVRLVVVDASPAEAVAGQAARGRALSTRAMRRHTRRSALDRPGPSPAVVVDRARAARLPPAEVLAAAGC
;
A
#
# COMPACT_ATOMS: atom_id res chain seq x y z
N MET A 1 21.71 -9.81 19.18
CA MET A 1 21.67 -8.42 19.65
C MET A 1 20.82 -7.63 18.68
N ASN A 2 19.59 -7.34 19.06
CA ASN A 2 18.56 -6.74 18.20
C ASN A 2 18.58 -5.23 18.48
N GLN A 3 19.21 -4.45 17.59
CA GLN A 3 19.18 -2.99 17.72
C GLN A 3 17.80 -2.51 17.26
N GLY A 4 16.94 -2.22 18.23
CA GLY A 4 15.68 -1.56 18.02
C GLY A 4 15.93 -0.15 17.48
N THR A 5 15.53 0.09 16.22
CA THR A 5 15.51 1.42 15.65
C THR A 5 14.53 2.30 16.43
N VAL A 6 15.08 3.25 17.17
CA VAL A 6 14.31 4.26 17.92
C VAL A 6 13.58 5.13 16.88
N LEU A 7 12.26 5.09 16.92
CA LEU A 7 11.42 5.98 16.13
C LEU A 7 11.46 7.37 16.79
N THR A 8 12.16 8.29 16.15
CA THR A 8 12.16 9.70 16.54
C THR A 8 10.81 10.33 16.22
N ALA A 9 10.30 11.14 17.13
CA ALA A 9 9.06 11.90 16.95
C ALA A 9 9.13 12.80 15.68
N PRO A 10 7.98 13.11 15.04
CA PRO A 10 7.97 13.93 13.82
C PRO A 10 8.63 15.30 14.10
N GLY A 11 9.68 15.61 13.36
CA GLY A 11 10.33 16.89 13.40
C GLY A 11 9.36 18.02 12.98
N ARG A 12 9.52 19.19 13.58
CA ARG A 12 8.71 20.40 13.31
C ARG A 12 8.68 20.86 11.84
N ASP A 13 9.51 20.28 10.98
CA ASP A 13 9.65 20.67 9.56
C ASP A 13 8.63 20.02 8.60
N ASP A 14 7.70 19.19 9.10
CA ASP A 14 6.71 18.49 8.27
C ASP A 14 5.38 19.25 8.11
N VAL A 15 5.32 20.49 8.61
CA VAL A 15 4.12 21.34 8.53
C VAL A 15 4.03 21.93 7.12
N GLY A 16 3.31 21.28 6.22
CA GLY A 16 2.99 21.83 4.89
C GLY A 16 3.25 20.91 3.69
N HIS A 17 4.03 19.84 3.83
CA HIS A 17 4.32 18.96 2.69
C HIS A 17 3.19 17.94 2.43
N ARG A 18 2.77 17.84 1.16
CA ARG A 18 1.86 16.76 0.72
C ARG A 18 2.62 15.45 0.66
N VAL A 19 2.02 14.38 1.19
CA VAL A 19 2.66 13.08 1.32
C VAL A 19 1.91 12.01 0.54
N LEU A 20 2.66 11.11 -0.07
CA LEU A 20 2.16 9.86 -0.64
C LEU A 20 2.71 8.69 0.17
N VAL A 21 1.84 8.02 0.91
CA VAL A 21 2.20 6.78 1.64
C VAL A 21 1.88 5.59 0.76
N VAL A 22 2.87 4.76 0.49
CA VAL A 22 2.70 3.49 -0.23
C VAL A 22 2.80 2.35 0.77
N ILE A 23 1.71 1.61 0.94
CA ILE A 23 1.71 0.38 1.75
C ILE A 23 2.01 -0.79 0.83
N GLY A 24 3.26 -1.25 0.83
CA GLY A 24 3.78 -2.35 0.04
C GLY A 24 3.66 -3.71 0.73
N GLY A 25 3.91 -4.79 0.00
CA GLY A 25 4.00 -6.15 0.55
C GLY A 25 3.20 -7.18 -0.25
N LEU A 26 3.37 -8.46 0.10
CA LEU A 26 2.74 -9.57 -0.61
C LEU A 26 1.20 -9.48 -0.63
N PRO A 27 0.53 -10.01 -1.66
CA PRO A 27 -0.92 -10.21 -1.62
C PRO A 27 -1.31 -11.06 -0.39
N GLY A 28 -2.23 -10.57 0.46
CA GLY A 28 -2.60 -11.26 1.70
C GLY A 28 -1.79 -10.85 2.95
N SER A 29 -0.78 -9.98 2.83
CA SER A 29 0.04 -9.56 3.98
C SER A 29 -0.68 -8.67 5.00
N GLY A 30 -1.88 -8.13 4.69
CA GLY A 30 -2.62 -7.25 5.62
C GLY A 30 -2.67 -5.78 5.23
N LYS A 31 -2.12 -5.37 4.08
CA LYS A 31 -2.12 -3.97 3.58
C LYS A 31 -3.48 -3.28 3.64
N THR A 32 -4.51 -3.94 3.10
CA THR A 32 -5.89 -3.42 3.09
C THR A 32 -6.43 -3.21 4.51
N THR A 33 -6.08 -4.11 5.45
CA THR A 33 -6.48 -3.99 6.85
C THR A 33 -5.82 -2.77 7.48
N LEU A 34 -4.52 -2.57 7.25
CA LEU A 34 -3.79 -1.40 7.71
C LEU A 34 -4.39 -0.11 7.14
N LEU A 35 -4.64 -0.05 5.82
CA LEU A 35 -5.28 1.11 5.19
C LEU A 35 -6.66 1.40 5.79
N ARG A 36 -7.52 0.39 5.94
CA ARG A 36 -8.86 0.58 6.51
C ARG A 36 -8.82 1.13 7.93
N ARG A 37 -7.89 0.65 8.76
CA ARG A 37 -7.68 1.18 10.11
C ARG A 37 -7.23 2.64 10.09
N LEU A 38 -6.35 2.98 9.16
CA LEU A 38 -5.87 4.33 8.96
C LEU A 38 -7.01 5.29 8.61
N LEU A 39 -7.88 4.87 7.69
CA LEU A 39 -9.05 5.66 7.30
C LEU A 39 -10.11 5.74 8.40
N ALA A 40 -10.30 4.64 9.15
CA ALA A 40 -11.24 4.59 10.28
C ALA A 40 -10.82 5.50 11.46
N ALA A 41 -9.56 5.91 11.53
CA ALA A 41 -9.10 6.87 12.53
C ALA A 41 -9.61 8.30 12.30
N GLY A 42 -10.29 8.57 11.18
CA GLY A 42 -10.92 9.86 10.90
C GLY A 42 -9.94 11.04 10.79
N ILE A 43 -8.68 10.78 10.46
CA ILE A 43 -7.67 11.86 10.34
C ILE A 43 -8.03 12.73 9.15
N PRO A 44 -8.16 14.05 9.33
CA PRO A 44 -8.50 14.97 8.24
C PRO A 44 -7.48 14.92 7.09
N ASP A 45 -7.94 15.22 5.88
CA ASP A 45 -7.11 15.31 4.68
C ASP A 45 -6.32 14.04 4.32
N VAL A 46 -6.83 12.86 4.70
CA VAL A 46 -6.28 11.56 4.34
C VAL A 46 -7.20 10.83 3.37
N GLU A 47 -6.70 10.53 2.19
CA GLU A 47 -7.40 9.73 1.18
C GLU A 47 -6.73 8.37 0.98
N GLY A 48 -7.55 7.30 0.86
CA GLY A 48 -7.07 5.93 0.68
C GLY A 48 -7.47 5.28 -0.64
N TYR A 49 -6.56 4.51 -1.23
CA TYR A 49 -6.76 3.84 -2.52
C TYR A 49 -6.33 2.38 -2.47
N ASP A 50 -7.32 1.47 -2.58
CA ASP A 50 -7.11 0.02 -2.68
C ASP A 50 -7.76 -0.54 -3.94
N SER A 51 -7.12 -1.51 -4.57
CA SER A 51 -7.68 -2.24 -5.71
C SER A 51 -8.87 -3.12 -5.29
N GLU A 52 -8.98 -3.49 -4.01
CA GLU A 52 -10.10 -4.24 -3.47
C GLU A 52 -11.40 -3.43 -3.51
N ASP A 53 -11.33 -2.13 -3.21
CA ASP A 53 -12.49 -1.25 -3.26
C ASP A 53 -13.04 -1.13 -4.68
N VAL A 54 -12.16 -1.13 -5.68
CA VAL A 54 -12.58 -1.14 -7.10
C VAL A 54 -13.28 -2.45 -7.44
N ALA A 55 -12.72 -3.59 -7.02
CA ALA A 55 -13.34 -4.91 -7.25
C ALA A 55 -14.68 -5.03 -6.53
N GLU A 56 -14.80 -4.47 -5.32
CA GLU A 56 -16.05 -4.42 -4.58
C GLU A 56 -17.09 -3.54 -5.29
N GLY A 57 -16.68 -2.38 -5.82
CA GLY A 57 -17.55 -1.51 -6.60
C GLY A 57 -18.16 -2.23 -7.82
N PHE A 58 -17.38 -3.04 -8.54
CA PHE A 58 -17.90 -3.86 -9.63
C PHE A 58 -18.91 -4.92 -9.14
N ARG A 59 -18.64 -5.56 -8.01
CA ARG A 59 -19.58 -6.54 -7.42
C ARG A 59 -20.91 -5.89 -7.00
N ARG A 60 -20.87 -4.74 -6.35
CA ARG A 60 -22.07 -3.96 -5.97
C ARG A 60 -22.86 -3.48 -7.19
N ALA A 61 -22.19 -3.17 -8.28
CA ALA A 61 -22.84 -2.84 -9.56
C ALA A 61 -23.43 -4.05 -10.29
N GLY A 62 -23.44 -5.25 -9.67
CA GLY A 62 -24.04 -6.45 -10.25
C GLY A 62 -23.21 -7.10 -11.35
N VAL A 63 -21.95 -6.72 -11.54
CA VAL A 63 -21.07 -7.32 -12.55
C VAL A 63 -20.70 -8.74 -12.15
N ARG A 64 -21.36 -9.74 -12.78
CA ARG A 64 -21.16 -11.18 -12.55
C ARG A 64 -20.15 -11.80 -13.52
N VAL A 65 -19.03 -11.16 -13.73
CA VAL A 65 -17.94 -11.65 -14.60
C VAL A 65 -16.88 -12.31 -13.72
N PRO A 66 -16.32 -13.47 -14.11
CA PRO A 66 -15.23 -14.09 -13.39
C PRO A 66 -14.09 -13.08 -13.16
N TYR A 67 -13.61 -12.97 -11.92
CA TYR A 67 -12.60 -11.98 -11.52
C TYR A 67 -11.35 -11.98 -12.43
N ARG A 68 -11.01 -13.14 -12.98
CA ARG A 68 -9.88 -13.29 -13.92
C ARG A 68 -10.03 -12.40 -15.17
N LEU A 69 -11.25 -12.28 -15.70
CA LEU A 69 -11.57 -11.44 -16.86
C LEU A 69 -11.74 -9.97 -16.46
N LEU A 70 -12.27 -9.72 -15.26
CA LEU A 70 -12.45 -8.37 -14.73
C LEU A 70 -11.14 -7.72 -14.26
N ARG A 71 -10.11 -8.51 -14.00
CA ARG A 71 -8.84 -8.08 -13.43
C ARG A 71 -8.16 -6.93 -14.18
N PRO A 72 -8.06 -6.91 -15.52
CA PRO A 72 -7.46 -5.77 -16.24
C PRO A 72 -8.18 -4.45 -15.95
N TRP A 73 -9.51 -4.48 -15.95
CA TRP A 73 -10.38 -3.32 -15.68
C TRP A 73 -10.24 -2.83 -14.23
N VAL A 74 -10.22 -3.74 -13.27
CA VAL A 74 -9.97 -3.42 -11.86
C VAL A 74 -8.62 -2.72 -11.70
N HIS A 75 -7.57 -3.26 -12.30
CA HIS A 75 -6.25 -2.65 -12.22
C HIS A 75 -6.14 -1.33 -12.99
N GLY A 76 -6.75 -1.22 -14.18
CA GLY A 76 -6.78 0.02 -14.94
C GLY A 76 -7.48 1.14 -14.16
N ARG A 77 -8.70 0.87 -13.67
CA ARG A 77 -9.46 1.82 -12.86
C ARG A 77 -8.76 2.17 -11.54
N HIS A 78 -8.16 1.19 -10.87
CA HIS A 78 -7.38 1.44 -9.65
C HIS A 78 -6.21 2.39 -9.92
N ARG A 79 -5.42 2.13 -10.96
CA ARG A 79 -4.29 2.99 -11.33
C ARG A 79 -4.73 4.41 -11.67
N TRP A 80 -5.81 4.55 -12.42
CA TRP A 80 -6.38 5.86 -12.73
C TRP A 80 -6.81 6.59 -11.45
N ARG A 81 -7.51 5.92 -10.52
CA ARG A 81 -7.89 6.48 -9.22
C ARG A 81 -6.67 6.91 -8.40
N VAL A 82 -5.63 6.10 -8.38
CA VAL A 82 -4.37 6.42 -7.69
C VAL A 82 -3.75 7.69 -8.26
N LEU A 83 -3.62 7.80 -9.59
CA LEU A 83 -3.04 8.98 -10.21
C LEU A 83 -3.89 10.24 -9.96
N ARG A 84 -5.22 10.09 -9.99
CA ARG A 84 -6.12 11.19 -9.59
C ARG A 84 -5.94 11.59 -8.12
N GLY A 85 -5.81 10.62 -7.23
CA GLY A 85 -5.56 10.88 -5.82
C GLY A 85 -4.21 11.56 -5.58
N ILE A 86 -3.17 11.15 -6.30
CA ILE A 86 -1.87 11.85 -6.24
C ILE A 86 -2.01 13.31 -6.66
N ALA A 87 -2.92 13.62 -7.59
CA ALA A 87 -3.20 14.98 -8.05
C ALA A 87 -4.24 15.72 -7.18
N SER A 88 -4.88 15.07 -6.21
CA SER A 88 -5.87 15.71 -5.34
C SER A 88 -5.26 16.74 -4.40
N SER A 89 -6.09 17.55 -3.77
CA SER A 89 -5.68 18.51 -2.75
C SER A 89 -5.38 17.87 -1.39
N ALA A 90 -5.74 16.61 -1.19
CA ALA A 90 -5.54 15.92 0.08
C ALA A 90 -4.07 16.00 0.54
N ARG A 91 -3.87 16.31 1.82
CA ARG A 91 -2.54 16.40 2.42
C ARG A 91 -1.82 15.05 2.39
N VAL A 92 -2.52 13.97 2.69
CA VAL A 92 -1.97 12.62 2.68
C VAL A 92 -2.78 11.72 1.75
N VAL A 93 -2.10 11.10 0.82
CA VAL A 93 -2.65 10.05 -0.04
C VAL A 93 -2.01 8.72 0.33
N VAL A 94 -2.81 7.72 0.63
CA VAL A 94 -2.34 6.38 0.98
C VAL A 94 -2.78 5.39 -0.09
N LEU A 95 -1.87 4.62 -0.64
CA LEU A 95 -2.19 3.56 -1.58
C LEU A 95 -1.68 2.20 -1.11
N THR A 96 -2.41 1.15 -1.40
CA THR A 96 -1.94 -0.22 -1.25
C THR A 96 -1.54 -0.79 -2.60
N ASP A 97 -0.32 -1.31 -2.70
CA ASP A 97 0.18 -1.98 -3.91
C ASP A 97 1.18 -3.08 -3.53
N PRO A 98 1.25 -4.21 -4.23
CA PRO A 98 2.33 -5.18 -4.03
C PRO A 98 3.73 -4.61 -4.24
N TRP A 99 3.82 -3.48 -4.92
CA TRP A 99 5.06 -2.73 -5.22
C TRP A 99 6.10 -3.54 -6.00
N THR A 100 5.64 -4.55 -6.73
CA THR A 100 6.50 -5.52 -7.45
C THR A 100 6.68 -5.21 -8.94
N ARG A 101 6.03 -4.16 -9.47
CA ARG A 101 6.12 -3.77 -10.89
C ARG A 101 6.92 -2.50 -11.06
N ALA A 102 8.17 -2.60 -11.51
CA ALA A 102 9.08 -1.47 -11.66
C ALA A 102 8.49 -0.33 -12.52
N GLY A 103 7.85 -0.65 -13.64
CA GLY A 103 7.23 0.37 -14.49
C GLY A 103 6.09 1.13 -13.79
N TRP A 104 5.26 0.46 -13.01
CA TRP A 104 4.20 1.11 -12.25
C TRP A 104 4.77 1.97 -11.11
N ARG A 105 5.77 1.46 -10.39
CA ARG A 105 6.50 2.26 -9.39
C ARG A 105 7.04 3.55 -9.98
N ALA A 106 7.72 3.45 -11.13
CA ALA A 106 8.28 4.61 -11.80
C ALA A 106 7.21 5.64 -12.19
N VAL A 107 6.02 5.20 -12.62
CA VAL A 107 4.89 6.11 -12.92
C VAL A 107 4.42 6.83 -11.67
N VAL A 108 4.19 6.09 -10.56
CA VAL A 108 3.74 6.66 -9.29
C VAL A 108 4.76 7.64 -8.72
N LEU A 109 6.04 7.26 -8.72
CA LEU A 109 7.12 8.13 -8.21
C LEU A 109 7.28 9.41 -9.02
N ARG A 110 7.22 9.31 -10.36
CA ARG A 110 7.26 10.49 -11.24
C ARG A 110 6.05 11.40 -11.04
N ALA A 111 4.85 10.83 -10.88
CA ALA A 111 3.65 11.61 -10.62
C ALA A 111 3.76 12.35 -9.27
N ALA A 112 4.19 11.65 -8.23
CA ALA A 112 4.40 12.25 -6.91
C ALA A 112 5.44 13.38 -6.94
N ALA A 113 6.58 13.15 -7.58
CA ALA A 113 7.65 14.16 -7.71
C ALA A 113 7.16 15.41 -8.44
N ARG A 114 6.45 15.26 -9.59
CA ARG A 114 5.90 16.37 -10.35
C ARG A 114 4.90 17.22 -9.57
N LEU A 115 4.22 16.61 -8.60
CA LEU A 115 3.17 17.25 -7.79
C LEU A 115 3.68 17.64 -6.39
N GLY A 116 4.99 17.58 -6.16
CA GLY A 116 5.63 17.99 -4.90
C GLY A 116 5.24 17.12 -3.71
N ARG A 117 4.84 15.84 -3.94
CA ARG A 117 4.54 14.91 -2.84
C ARG A 117 5.78 14.15 -2.41
N ARG A 118 6.08 14.16 -1.13
CA ARG A 118 7.07 13.26 -0.54
C ARG A 118 6.52 11.83 -0.54
N VAL A 119 7.32 10.88 -1.01
CA VAL A 119 6.89 9.48 -1.07
C VAL A 119 7.43 8.73 0.14
N ARG A 120 6.56 7.98 0.79
CA ARG A 120 6.84 7.17 1.96
C ARG A 120 6.45 5.72 1.67
N LEU A 121 7.35 4.78 1.96
CA LEU A 121 7.10 3.36 1.72
C LEU A 121 7.02 2.63 3.06
N VAL A 122 5.87 2.03 3.34
CA VAL A 122 5.66 1.11 4.45
C VAL A 122 5.49 -0.29 3.88
N VAL A 123 6.39 -1.21 4.19
CA VAL A 123 6.33 -2.59 3.71
C VAL A 123 5.78 -3.48 4.80
N VAL A 124 4.62 -4.09 4.54
CA VAL A 124 4.09 -5.13 5.41
C VAL A 124 4.74 -6.46 4.99
N ASP A 125 5.75 -6.86 5.76
CA ASP A 125 6.43 -8.13 5.57
C ASP A 125 5.60 -9.26 6.17
N ALA A 126 5.32 -10.26 5.36
CA ALA A 126 4.61 -11.46 5.75
C ALA A 126 5.26 -12.66 5.09
N SER A 127 5.41 -13.73 5.83
CA SER A 127 5.88 -14.99 5.26
C SER A 127 4.96 -15.45 4.14
N PRO A 128 5.44 -16.23 3.16
CA PRO A 128 4.59 -16.80 2.12
C PRO A 128 3.40 -17.58 2.68
N ALA A 129 3.57 -18.28 3.80
CA ALA A 129 2.51 -19.02 4.48
C ALA A 129 1.41 -18.10 5.03
N GLU A 130 1.78 -17.03 5.73
CA GLU A 130 0.84 -16.02 6.24
C GLU A 130 0.11 -15.30 5.10
N ALA A 131 0.81 -15.02 4.01
CA ALA A 131 0.22 -14.40 2.83
C ALA A 131 -0.83 -15.32 2.17
N VAL A 132 -0.56 -16.63 2.07
CA VAL A 132 -1.50 -17.64 1.57
C VAL A 132 -2.71 -17.74 2.50
N ALA A 133 -2.51 -17.86 3.81
CA ALA A 133 -3.58 -17.89 4.80
C ALA A 133 -4.46 -16.63 4.72
N GLY A 134 -3.84 -15.44 4.57
CA GLY A 134 -4.56 -14.18 4.41
C GLY A 134 -5.36 -14.09 3.10
N GLN A 135 -4.96 -14.78 2.04
CA GLN A 135 -5.73 -14.88 0.79
C GLN A 135 -6.91 -15.85 0.96
N ALA A 136 -6.67 -17.01 1.58
CA ALA A 136 -7.71 -18.00 1.84
C ALA A 136 -8.85 -17.44 2.70
N ALA A 137 -8.53 -16.70 3.76
CA ALA A 137 -9.51 -16.03 4.61
C ALA A 137 -10.42 -15.04 3.87
N ARG A 138 -10.01 -14.57 2.66
CA ARG A 138 -10.79 -13.67 1.81
C ARG A 138 -11.48 -14.36 0.64
N GLY A 139 -11.51 -15.71 0.62
CA GLY A 139 -12.07 -16.49 -0.49
C GLY A 139 -11.31 -16.28 -1.82
N ARG A 140 -10.04 -15.86 -1.77
CA ARG A 140 -9.20 -15.61 -2.95
C ARG A 140 -7.95 -16.47 -2.88
N ALA A 141 -7.84 -17.45 -3.75
CA ALA A 141 -6.63 -18.23 -3.91
C ALA A 141 -5.80 -17.66 -5.08
N LEU A 142 -4.63 -17.10 -4.79
CA LEU A 142 -3.62 -16.92 -5.83
C LEU A 142 -2.99 -18.28 -6.13
N SER A 143 -2.77 -18.58 -7.40
CA SER A 143 -2.01 -19.79 -7.75
C SER A 143 -0.61 -19.73 -7.14
N THR A 144 -0.08 -20.87 -6.74
CA THR A 144 1.29 -21.01 -6.19
C THR A 144 2.33 -20.34 -7.09
N ARG A 145 2.15 -20.43 -8.42
CA ARG A 145 3.03 -19.77 -9.40
C ARG A 145 2.96 -18.24 -9.32
N ALA A 146 1.79 -17.67 -9.12
CA ALA A 146 1.63 -16.22 -8.95
C ALA A 146 2.25 -15.76 -7.64
N MET A 147 2.06 -16.49 -6.55
CA MET A 147 2.66 -16.19 -5.24
C MET A 147 4.19 -16.24 -5.32
N ARG A 148 4.79 -17.30 -5.88
CA ARG A 148 6.25 -17.41 -6.08
C ARG A 148 6.80 -16.24 -6.90
N ARG A 149 6.09 -15.78 -7.93
CA ARG A 149 6.50 -14.61 -8.73
C ARG A 149 6.50 -13.33 -7.89
N HIS A 150 5.50 -13.12 -7.04
CA HIS A 150 5.45 -11.98 -6.13
C HIS A 150 6.58 -12.04 -5.09
N THR A 151 6.81 -13.21 -4.49
CA THR A 151 7.89 -13.42 -3.51
C THR A 151 9.27 -13.14 -4.11
N ARG A 152 9.56 -13.70 -5.30
CA ARG A 152 10.85 -13.45 -5.99
C ARG A 152 11.05 -11.96 -6.29
N ARG A 153 10.03 -11.28 -6.80
CA ARG A 153 10.11 -9.84 -7.10
C ARG A 153 10.23 -8.99 -5.83
N SER A 154 9.53 -9.34 -4.77
CA SER A 154 9.64 -8.66 -3.49
C SER A 154 11.03 -8.82 -2.86
N ALA A 155 11.68 -9.97 -3.02
CA ALA A 155 13.03 -10.23 -2.52
C ALA A 155 14.12 -9.50 -3.33
N LEU A 156 13.91 -9.33 -4.65
CA LEU A 156 14.88 -8.70 -5.57
C LEU A 156 14.75 -7.18 -5.63
N ASP A 157 13.60 -6.63 -5.26
CA ASP A 157 13.22 -5.24 -5.50
C ASP A 157 13.13 -4.44 -4.20
N ARG A 158 14.12 -4.54 -3.34
CA ARG A 158 14.22 -3.75 -2.10
C ARG A 158 14.90 -2.36 -2.18
N PRO A 159 15.30 -1.78 -3.29
CA PRO A 159 15.58 -0.35 -3.31
C PRO A 159 14.35 0.42 -3.78
N GLY A 160 13.65 1.01 -2.84
CA GLY A 160 12.72 2.11 -3.09
C GLY A 160 13.37 3.42 -2.67
N PRO A 161 12.75 4.58 -2.96
CA PRO A 161 13.20 5.83 -2.37
C PRO A 161 13.15 5.69 -0.85
N SER A 162 14.25 6.02 -0.25
CA SER A 162 14.64 6.10 1.15
C SER A 162 13.53 6.39 2.16
N PRO A 163 13.66 5.99 3.42
CA PRO A 163 13.81 4.64 3.91
C PRO A 163 12.47 3.92 4.00
N ALA A 164 12.41 2.68 3.54
CA ALA A 164 11.22 1.84 3.71
C ALA A 164 11.09 1.43 5.19
N VAL A 165 9.97 1.76 5.82
CA VAL A 165 9.63 1.19 7.14
C VAL A 165 9.09 -0.22 6.91
N VAL A 166 9.80 -1.22 7.39
CA VAL A 166 9.38 -2.61 7.31
C VAL A 166 8.72 -3.02 8.63
N VAL A 167 7.50 -3.49 8.55
CA VAL A 167 6.73 -4.00 9.69
C VAL A 167 6.24 -5.40 9.41
N ASP A 168 6.29 -6.29 10.40
CA ASP A 168 5.65 -7.59 10.30
C ASP A 168 4.12 -7.47 10.34
N ARG A 169 3.42 -8.54 10.00
CA ARG A 169 1.96 -8.57 9.95
C ARG A 169 1.31 -8.29 11.30
N ALA A 170 1.88 -8.80 12.41
CA ALA A 170 1.35 -8.62 13.75
C ALA A 170 1.50 -7.17 14.20
N ARG A 171 2.65 -6.56 13.94
CA ARG A 171 2.89 -5.14 14.18
C ARG A 171 2.00 -4.26 13.30
N ALA A 172 1.86 -4.55 12.01
CA ALA A 172 0.96 -3.83 11.11
C ALA A 172 -0.50 -3.82 11.61
N ALA A 173 -0.95 -4.91 12.24
CA ALA A 173 -2.27 -4.99 12.83
C ALA A 173 -2.46 -4.07 14.05
N ARG A 174 -1.39 -3.64 14.71
CA ARG A 174 -1.41 -2.80 15.92
C ARG A 174 -0.79 -1.43 15.73
N LEU A 175 -0.13 -1.17 14.60
CA LEU A 175 0.59 0.06 14.31
C LEU A 175 -0.36 1.27 14.40
N PRO A 176 -0.10 2.26 15.25
CA PRO A 176 -0.93 3.45 15.36
C PRO A 176 -0.98 4.21 14.03
N PRO A 177 -2.14 4.75 13.64
CA PRO A 177 -2.25 5.56 12.42
C PRO A 177 -1.22 6.69 12.35
N ALA A 178 -0.97 7.37 13.46
CA ALA A 178 0.03 8.43 13.54
C ALA A 178 1.43 7.93 13.16
N GLU A 179 1.84 6.72 13.61
CA GLU A 179 3.13 6.14 13.23
C GLU A 179 3.23 5.83 11.73
N VAL A 180 2.14 5.33 11.11
CA VAL A 180 2.11 5.09 9.65
C VAL A 180 2.32 6.40 8.89
N LEU A 181 1.75 7.49 9.39
CA LEU A 181 1.84 8.80 8.78
C LEU A 181 3.15 9.52 9.13
N ALA A 182 3.70 9.29 10.32
CA ALA A 182 4.95 9.88 10.79
C ALA A 182 6.20 9.07 10.40
N ALA A 183 6.07 7.75 10.20
CA ALA A 183 7.17 6.80 9.94
C ALA A 183 7.96 7.07 8.65
N ALA A 184 8.16 8.33 8.32
CA ALA A 184 8.88 8.73 7.14
C ALA A 184 9.38 10.17 7.21
N GLY A 185 9.58 10.69 8.40
CA GLY A 185 10.35 11.90 8.65
C GLY A 185 11.74 11.51 9.09
N CYS A 186 12.68 11.41 8.20
CA CYS A 186 14.12 11.69 8.29
C CYS A 186 14.57 12.09 6.92
#